data_461c07fa4815c14b20184babf381a5cd
#
_entry.id   461c07fa4815c14b20184babf381a5cd
#
_cell.length_a   1.000
_cell.length_b   1.000
_cell.length_c   1.000
_cell.angle_alpha   90.00
_cell.angle_beta   90.00
_cell.angle_gamma   90.00
#
_symmetry.space_group_name_H-M   'P 1'
#
loop_
_entity.id
_entity.type
_entity.pdbx_description
1 polymer ?
#
loop_
_entity_poly.entity_id
_entity_poly.type
_entity_poly.pdbx_seq_one_letter_code
_entity_poly.pdbx_strand_id
1 'polypeptide(L)'
;MGFRFDLLMFMIVLLSVPVLSNLILSNVDRRIDLTTQAVRITSTLKVENTGSDLVSEVLLAFPDDQAKHLAYLTATNNEGKGKAKSSSVSFPVDVVRPKGMHPSLTFYSVSLPKGLGKGASLTLDVLAVFAHALQPFPERITQPDIQLVVFNETAHYLSPYAVKVQSLTVKLPDARIESFSKIENTKIHGSEVKYGPYENLPPFSYSSIVVHFEANQPFAIAQQLIREIEISHWGNVQVTEHYNLVHGGAQSKGEFSRLDYQARPHVRGASAIRHLVAKLPPRAHSIYYRDEIGNISTSKLWGDPKKTELVIEPRYPMFGGWRTAFTIGYGLPLQDFLFHSEGKRYLNISFGSPINEVVIDTLIVKVVLPEGSADISVSAPFPVKQGQETKFSHLDVVGRPVIVLEKTNVVLEHNQHFQVYYKFSSLSMFGEPLMLISGFFFLFVACIIYMHADLSISKSSPSYLAKLQWDEVQAGVQQVRNIFDRCLTLHDKLEASLRDLSRTGDVQACKASRKAVDGLLKDISKDLKPLLLSLQSSPQAAQILPKCSICKTSNATS
;
A
#
# COMPACT_ATOMS: atom_id res chain seq x y z
N MET A 1 -24.62 3.95 -45.28
CA MET A 1 -24.12 3.76 -46.65
C MET A 1 -22.58 3.82 -46.77
N GLY A 2 -21.85 3.86 -45.64
CA GLY A 2 -20.37 3.87 -45.58
C GLY A 2 -19.67 2.50 -45.45
N PHE A 3 -20.41 1.44 -45.12
CA PHE A 3 -19.82 0.13 -44.79
C PHE A 3 -19.38 -0.75 -45.97
N ARG A 4 -19.76 -0.39 -47.19
CA ARG A 4 -19.42 -1.17 -48.40
C ARG A 4 -18.12 -0.73 -49.10
N PHE A 5 -17.61 0.44 -48.82
CA PHE A 5 -16.41 0.96 -49.48
C PHE A 5 -15.10 0.44 -48.83
N ASP A 6 -15.10 0.24 -47.52
CA ASP A 6 -13.90 -0.24 -46.81
C ASP A 6 -13.62 -1.74 -47.08
N LEU A 7 -14.67 -2.54 -47.29
CA LEU A 7 -14.52 -3.98 -47.58
C LEU A 7 -13.94 -4.21 -48.99
N LEU A 8 -14.22 -3.33 -49.95
CA LEU A 8 -13.69 -3.43 -51.32
C LEU A 8 -12.22 -2.98 -51.39
N MET A 9 -11.83 -2.00 -50.60
CA MET A 9 -10.44 -1.55 -50.48
C MET A 9 -9.57 -2.62 -49.79
N PHE A 10 -10.12 -3.34 -48.80
CA PHE A 10 -9.43 -4.43 -48.11
C PHE A 10 -9.17 -5.64 -49.06
N MET A 11 -10.05 -5.89 -50.02
CA MET A 11 -9.94 -7.02 -50.95
C MET A 11 -8.92 -6.76 -52.09
N ILE A 12 -8.63 -5.49 -52.43
CA ILE A 12 -7.71 -5.15 -53.55
C ILE A 12 -6.24 -5.07 -53.07
N VAL A 13 -5.98 -4.80 -51.79
CA VAL A 13 -4.60 -4.70 -51.23
C VAL A 13 -3.99 -6.09 -50.93
N LEU A 14 -4.78 -7.16 -50.96
CA LEU A 14 -4.32 -8.53 -50.70
C LEU A 14 -3.45 -9.16 -51.84
N LEU A 15 -3.18 -8.42 -52.92
CA LEU A 15 -2.53 -8.99 -54.12
C LEU A 15 -1.01 -8.76 -54.23
N SER A 16 -0.36 -8.16 -53.27
CA SER A 16 1.10 -7.95 -53.34
C SER A 16 1.80 -7.84 -52.00
N VAL A 17 1.61 -8.81 -51.10
CA VAL A 17 2.50 -8.95 -49.95
C VAL A 17 3.64 -9.89 -50.37
N PRO A 18 4.92 -9.45 -50.36
CA PRO A 18 6.03 -10.37 -50.56
C PRO A 18 5.98 -11.43 -49.46
N VAL A 19 6.02 -12.71 -49.86
CA VAL A 19 6.16 -13.85 -48.94
C VAL A 19 7.48 -13.69 -48.18
N LEU A 20 7.42 -13.04 -47.04
CA LEU A 20 8.60 -12.56 -46.29
C LEU A 20 9.08 -13.57 -45.24
N SER A 21 8.52 -14.77 -45.16
CA SER A 21 8.99 -15.71 -44.16
C SER A 21 9.02 -17.15 -44.63
N ASN A 22 10.15 -17.78 -44.42
CA ASN A 22 10.37 -19.20 -44.50
C ASN A 22 9.66 -19.99 -43.39
N LEU A 23 8.77 -19.34 -42.59
CA LEU A 23 8.00 -19.96 -41.54
C LEU A 23 6.59 -20.35 -42.03
N ILE A 24 6.15 -21.48 -41.55
CA ILE A 24 4.78 -21.98 -41.76
C ILE A 24 4.22 -22.42 -40.40
N LEU A 25 2.94 -22.13 -40.15
CA LEU A 25 2.21 -22.67 -39.02
C LEU A 25 1.60 -24.04 -39.45
N SER A 26 2.23 -25.12 -39.01
CA SER A 26 1.77 -26.47 -39.39
C SER A 26 0.49 -26.85 -38.66
N ASN A 27 0.24 -26.35 -37.46
CA ASN A 27 -1.02 -26.52 -36.74
C ASN A 27 -1.28 -25.30 -35.84
N VAL A 28 -2.53 -24.83 -35.82
CA VAL A 28 -3.02 -23.78 -34.95
C VAL A 28 -4.26 -24.27 -34.20
N ASP A 29 -4.18 -24.40 -32.88
CA ASP A 29 -5.34 -24.66 -32.05
C ASP A 29 -5.62 -23.40 -31.22
N ARG A 30 -6.75 -22.76 -31.53
CA ARG A 30 -7.15 -21.50 -30.93
C ARG A 30 -8.37 -21.69 -30.04
N ARG A 31 -8.27 -21.24 -28.78
CA ARG A 31 -9.37 -21.29 -27.83
C ARG A 31 -9.66 -19.89 -27.30
N ILE A 32 -10.91 -19.43 -27.47
CA ILE A 32 -11.43 -18.17 -26.99
C ILE A 32 -12.33 -18.45 -25.80
N ASP A 33 -11.99 -17.91 -24.62
CA ASP A 33 -12.78 -18.03 -23.40
C ASP A 33 -13.53 -16.71 -23.14
N LEU A 34 -14.86 -16.75 -23.25
CA LEU A 34 -15.79 -15.65 -23.03
C LEU A 34 -16.54 -15.76 -21.69
N THR A 35 -16.08 -16.63 -20.80
CA THR A 35 -16.74 -16.86 -19.50
C THR A 35 -16.59 -15.71 -18.51
N THR A 36 -15.71 -14.76 -18.79
CA THR A 36 -15.45 -13.56 -17.96
C THR A 36 -15.47 -12.30 -18.84
N GLN A 37 -15.57 -11.11 -18.21
CA GLN A 37 -15.54 -9.84 -18.95
C GLN A 37 -14.21 -9.59 -19.69
N ALA A 38 -13.10 -10.12 -19.20
CA ALA A 38 -11.82 -10.12 -19.91
C ALA A 38 -11.75 -11.35 -20.82
N VAL A 39 -11.65 -11.13 -22.12
CA VAL A 39 -11.59 -12.21 -23.12
C VAL A 39 -10.18 -12.80 -23.15
N ARG A 40 -10.08 -14.11 -22.98
CA ARG A 40 -8.80 -14.85 -23.04
C ARG A 40 -8.71 -15.67 -24.30
N ILE A 41 -7.70 -15.40 -25.10
CA ILE A 41 -7.41 -16.15 -26.33
C ILE A 41 -6.12 -16.93 -26.13
N THR A 42 -6.24 -18.24 -26.05
CA THR A 42 -5.09 -19.15 -25.99
C THR A 42 -4.89 -19.74 -27.36
N SER A 43 -3.71 -19.59 -27.96
CA SER A 43 -3.35 -20.12 -29.27
C SER A 43 -2.13 -21.02 -29.13
N THR A 44 -2.28 -22.31 -29.41
CA THR A 44 -1.15 -23.24 -29.49
C THR A 44 -0.71 -23.28 -30.95
N LEU A 45 0.48 -22.73 -31.22
CA LEU A 45 1.05 -22.55 -32.56
C LEU A 45 2.19 -23.55 -32.78
N LYS A 46 2.09 -24.43 -33.73
CA LYS A 46 3.22 -25.25 -34.16
C LYS A 46 3.90 -24.58 -35.35
N VAL A 47 5.00 -23.91 -35.07
CA VAL A 47 5.82 -23.16 -36.02
C VAL A 47 6.87 -24.08 -36.62
N GLU A 48 7.03 -24.09 -37.94
CA GLU A 48 7.97 -24.89 -38.69
C GLU A 48 8.79 -23.99 -39.63
N ASN A 49 10.12 -24.08 -39.59
CA ASN A 49 10.99 -23.37 -40.51
C ASN A 49 11.24 -24.20 -41.76
N THR A 50 10.69 -23.78 -42.88
CA THR A 50 10.86 -24.44 -44.20
C THR A 50 12.01 -23.84 -45.03
N GLY A 51 12.56 -22.70 -44.56
CA GLY A 51 13.68 -22.01 -45.20
C GLY A 51 15.05 -22.56 -44.80
N SER A 52 16.08 -21.97 -45.41
CA SER A 52 17.48 -22.32 -45.14
C SER A 52 18.06 -21.54 -43.94
N ASP A 53 17.48 -20.38 -43.65
CA ASP A 53 18.04 -19.43 -42.69
C ASP A 53 17.56 -19.69 -41.26
N LEU A 54 18.41 -19.36 -40.30
CA LEU A 54 18.07 -19.44 -38.88
C LEU A 54 17.06 -18.33 -38.53
N VAL A 55 15.89 -18.72 -38.01
CA VAL A 55 14.88 -17.78 -37.58
C VAL A 55 14.96 -17.58 -36.08
N SER A 56 15.16 -16.32 -35.62
CA SER A 56 15.29 -15.93 -34.21
C SER A 56 14.03 -15.30 -33.64
N GLU A 57 13.01 -15.01 -34.46
CA GLU A 57 11.79 -14.36 -34.00
C GLU A 57 10.55 -14.89 -34.73
N VAL A 58 9.40 -14.85 -34.05
CA VAL A 58 8.08 -15.16 -34.59
C VAL A 58 7.18 -13.96 -34.42
N LEU A 59 6.56 -13.49 -35.51
CA LEU A 59 5.64 -12.37 -35.49
C LEU A 59 4.20 -12.81 -35.22
N LEU A 60 3.54 -12.13 -34.31
CA LEU A 60 2.12 -12.20 -34.03
C LEU A 60 1.46 -10.93 -34.54
N ALA A 61 0.31 -11.04 -35.24
CA ALA A 61 -0.39 -9.90 -35.80
C ALA A 61 -1.78 -9.73 -35.15
N PHE A 62 -2.11 -8.50 -34.80
CA PHE A 62 -3.43 -8.12 -34.29
C PHE A 62 -3.93 -6.87 -35.05
N PRO A 63 -5.24 -6.78 -35.34
CA PRO A 63 -5.83 -5.53 -35.83
C PRO A 63 -5.60 -4.39 -34.81
N ASP A 64 -5.34 -3.16 -35.29
CA ASP A 64 -5.05 -2.03 -34.42
C ASP A 64 -6.18 -1.75 -33.42
N ASP A 65 -7.43 -2.00 -33.80
CA ASP A 65 -8.57 -1.82 -32.89
C ASP A 65 -8.56 -2.86 -31.76
N GLN A 66 -8.16 -4.09 -32.04
CA GLN A 66 -7.95 -5.10 -30.98
C GLN A 66 -6.70 -4.82 -30.15
N ALA A 67 -5.61 -4.39 -30.79
CA ALA A 67 -4.35 -4.08 -30.10
C ALA A 67 -4.51 -2.98 -29.03
N LYS A 68 -5.42 -2.02 -29.21
CA LYS A 68 -5.77 -1.00 -28.21
C LYS A 68 -6.37 -1.61 -26.92
N HIS A 69 -7.06 -2.75 -27.06
CA HIS A 69 -7.72 -3.47 -25.99
C HIS A 69 -6.90 -4.65 -25.45
N LEU A 70 -5.73 -4.90 -26.05
CA LEU A 70 -4.81 -5.93 -25.59
C LEU A 70 -4.21 -5.54 -24.23
N ALA A 71 -4.60 -6.26 -23.20
CA ALA A 71 -4.17 -6.04 -21.84
C ALA A 71 -2.89 -6.81 -21.52
N TYR A 72 -2.84 -8.09 -21.87
CA TYR A 72 -1.73 -8.98 -21.54
C TYR A 72 -1.40 -9.89 -22.71
N LEU A 73 -0.12 -10.06 -22.99
CA LEU A 73 0.39 -10.97 -24.02
C LEU A 73 1.61 -11.71 -23.50
N THR A 74 1.58 -13.02 -23.56
CA THR A 74 2.73 -13.87 -23.24
C THR A 74 2.83 -15.04 -24.18
N ALA A 75 4.06 -15.46 -24.47
CA ALA A 75 4.36 -16.64 -25.25
C ALA A 75 5.26 -17.58 -24.45
N THR A 76 4.90 -18.86 -24.39
CA THR A 76 5.64 -19.88 -23.63
C THR A 76 5.94 -21.09 -24.49
N ASN A 77 7.04 -21.78 -24.19
CA ASN A 77 7.37 -23.04 -24.87
C ASN A 77 6.60 -24.20 -24.22
N ASN A 78 5.98 -25.03 -25.04
CA ASN A 78 5.22 -26.22 -24.62
C ASN A 78 5.99 -27.55 -24.87
N GLU A 79 7.31 -27.52 -24.88
CA GLU A 79 8.10 -28.74 -24.98
C GLU A 79 8.10 -29.49 -23.65
N GLY A 80 7.29 -30.52 -23.52
CA GLY A 80 7.35 -31.55 -22.48
C GLY A 80 6.21 -31.57 -21.47
N LYS A 81 5.01 -31.92 -21.89
CA LYS A 81 3.99 -32.52 -21.00
C LYS A 81 4.35 -33.96 -20.59
N GLY A 82 5.55 -34.17 -20.06
CA GLY A 82 5.95 -35.34 -19.31
C GLY A 82 5.82 -35.03 -17.82
N LYS A 83 5.32 -35.95 -17.02
CA LYS A 83 4.90 -35.95 -15.59
C LYS A 83 5.76 -35.21 -14.53
N ALA A 84 6.67 -34.32 -14.91
CA ALA A 84 7.40 -33.43 -14.03
C ALA A 84 6.99 -32.00 -14.38
N LYS A 85 6.74 -31.15 -13.35
CA LYS A 85 6.55 -29.69 -13.49
C LYS A 85 7.73 -29.10 -14.26
N SER A 86 7.68 -29.12 -15.62
CA SER A 86 8.65 -28.37 -16.42
C SER A 86 8.27 -26.89 -16.30
N SER A 87 9.18 -26.08 -15.84
CA SER A 87 9.06 -24.63 -15.88
C SER A 87 8.82 -24.20 -17.32
N SER A 88 7.59 -23.77 -17.65
CA SER A 88 7.31 -23.14 -18.94
C SER A 88 8.20 -21.91 -19.06
N VAL A 89 9.13 -21.92 -20.02
CA VAL A 89 9.99 -20.78 -20.29
C VAL A 89 9.18 -19.74 -21.04
N SER A 90 9.00 -18.57 -20.45
CA SER A 90 8.37 -17.43 -21.12
C SER A 90 9.37 -16.77 -22.06
N PHE A 91 8.93 -16.44 -23.26
CA PHE A 91 9.72 -15.72 -24.25
C PHE A 91 9.46 -14.21 -24.15
N PRO A 92 10.50 -13.35 -24.36
CA PRO A 92 10.32 -11.92 -24.48
C PRO A 92 9.39 -11.59 -25.67
N VAL A 93 8.45 -10.66 -25.46
CA VAL A 93 7.51 -10.20 -26.48
C VAL A 93 7.59 -8.69 -26.57
N ASP A 94 7.98 -8.18 -27.74
CA ASP A 94 8.15 -6.77 -27.99
C ASP A 94 7.25 -6.28 -29.13
N VAL A 95 6.77 -5.03 -29.05
CA VAL A 95 6.01 -4.39 -30.12
C VAL A 95 6.96 -3.99 -31.25
N VAL A 96 6.68 -4.43 -32.46
CA VAL A 96 7.51 -4.13 -33.63
C VAL A 96 6.67 -3.57 -34.79
N ARG A 97 7.29 -2.78 -35.65
CA ARG A 97 6.69 -2.24 -36.88
C ARG A 97 7.53 -2.65 -38.08
N PRO A 98 7.34 -3.87 -38.62
CA PRO A 98 8.09 -4.33 -39.76
C PRO A 98 7.82 -3.45 -41.00
N LYS A 99 8.86 -3.12 -41.76
CA LYS A 99 8.73 -2.36 -43.01
C LYS A 99 7.97 -3.18 -44.06
N GLY A 100 7.02 -2.56 -44.76
CA GLY A 100 6.26 -3.20 -45.82
C GLY A 100 5.03 -4.01 -45.38
N MET A 101 4.68 -4.01 -44.09
CA MET A 101 3.45 -4.63 -43.59
C MET A 101 2.28 -3.63 -43.57
N HIS A 102 1.05 -4.16 -43.49
CA HIS A 102 -0.17 -3.35 -43.52
C HIS A 102 -0.25 -2.40 -42.35
N PRO A 103 -0.51 -1.09 -42.57
CA PRO A 103 -0.47 -0.06 -41.54
C PRO A 103 -1.56 -0.20 -40.43
N SER A 104 -2.64 -0.93 -40.69
CA SER A 104 -3.74 -1.18 -39.73
C SER A 104 -3.53 -2.39 -38.84
N LEU A 105 -2.32 -2.96 -38.85
CA LEU A 105 -1.96 -4.12 -38.03
C LEU A 105 -0.81 -3.76 -37.10
N THR A 106 -0.98 -4.13 -35.84
CA THR A 106 0.09 -4.07 -34.85
C THR A 106 0.75 -5.44 -34.74
N PHE A 107 2.08 -5.47 -34.80
CA PHE A 107 2.86 -6.69 -34.72
C PHE A 107 3.62 -6.78 -33.40
N TYR A 108 3.69 -8.01 -32.90
CA TYR A 108 4.47 -8.36 -31.71
C TYR A 108 5.48 -9.42 -32.10
N SER A 109 6.76 -9.18 -31.81
CA SER A 109 7.85 -10.13 -32.03
C SER A 109 8.10 -10.95 -30.79
N VAL A 110 8.01 -12.26 -30.93
CA VAL A 110 8.40 -13.25 -29.92
C VAL A 110 9.84 -13.66 -30.18
N SER A 111 10.77 -13.27 -29.31
CA SER A 111 12.18 -13.58 -29.43
C SER A 111 12.48 -15.01 -29.00
N LEU A 112 13.08 -15.81 -29.89
CA LEU A 112 13.47 -17.19 -29.62
C LEU A 112 14.92 -17.26 -29.10
N PRO A 113 15.18 -17.73 -27.86
CA PRO A 113 16.53 -17.83 -27.32
C PRO A 113 17.44 -18.77 -28.14
N LYS A 114 16.83 -19.79 -28.72
CA LYS A 114 17.49 -20.69 -29.69
C LYS A 114 16.81 -20.49 -31.03
N GLY A 115 17.54 -20.00 -32.01
CA GLY A 115 17.02 -19.84 -33.36
C GLY A 115 16.51 -21.18 -33.91
N LEU A 116 15.48 -21.11 -34.73
CA LEU A 116 14.84 -22.28 -35.38
C LEU A 116 15.56 -22.56 -36.69
N GLY A 117 16.31 -23.65 -36.75
CA GLY A 117 17.02 -24.11 -37.98
C GLY A 117 16.08 -24.70 -39.03
N LYS A 118 16.63 -25.00 -40.22
CA LYS A 118 15.89 -25.62 -41.34
C LYS A 118 15.20 -26.93 -40.93
N GLY A 119 13.91 -27.04 -41.16
CA GLY A 119 13.09 -28.23 -40.86
C GLY A 119 12.80 -28.44 -39.37
N ALA A 120 13.31 -27.57 -38.50
CA ALA A 120 13.00 -27.61 -37.08
C ALA A 120 11.58 -27.07 -36.80
N SER A 121 10.91 -27.62 -35.80
CA SER A 121 9.59 -27.16 -35.34
C SER A 121 9.61 -26.79 -33.86
N LEU A 122 8.83 -25.77 -33.49
CA LEU A 122 8.64 -25.30 -32.13
C LEU A 122 7.15 -25.16 -31.85
N THR A 123 6.70 -25.59 -30.67
CA THR A 123 5.33 -25.37 -30.22
C THR A 123 5.29 -24.21 -29.24
N LEU A 124 4.58 -23.13 -29.61
CA LEU A 124 4.38 -21.93 -28.79
C LEU A 124 2.95 -21.90 -28.26
N ASP A 125 2.77 -21.77 -26.97
CA ASP A 125 1.50 -21.41 -26.37
C ASP A 125 1.47 -19.89 -26.15
N VAL A 126 0.61 -19.22 -26.89
CA VAL A 126 0.40 -17.76 -26.82
C VAL A 126 -0.89 -17.49 -26.07
N LEU A 127 -0.82 -16.73 -24.98
CA LEU A 127 -1.98 -16.21 -24.26
C LEU A 127 -2.10 -14.71 -24.52
N ALA A 128 -3.20 -14.30 -25.13
CA ALA A 128 -3.60 -12.90 -25.30
C ALA A 128 -4.87 -12.63 -24.51
N VAL A 129 -4.87 -11.59 -23.67
CA VAL A 129 -6.04 -11.18 -22.87
C VAL A 129 -6.48 -9.80 -23.30
N PHE A 130 -7.76 -9.67 -23.62
CA PHE A 130 -8.35 -8.42 -24.08
C PHE A 130 -9.34 -7.88 -23.06
N ALA A 131 -9.19 -6.59 -22.72
CA ALA A 131 -10.17 -5.84 -21.97
C ALA A 131 -11.18 -5.20 -22.94
N HIS A 132 -12.42 -4.95 -22.48
CA HIS A 132 -13.46 -4.25 -23.26
C HIS A 132 -13.80 -4.86 -24.63
N ALA A 133 -13.52 -6.15 -24.83
CA ALA A 133 -13.82 -6.84 -26.09
C ALA A 133 -15.28 -7.29 -26.20
N LEU A 134 -16.02 -7.35 -25.10
CA LEU A 134 -17.43 -7.70 -25.06
C LEU A 134 -18.30 -6.44 -25.09
N GLN A 135 -19.24 -6.37 -26.05
CA GLN A 135 -20.12 -5.23 -26.24
C GLN A 135 -21.56 -5.63 -25.86
N PRO A 136 -22.20 -4.97 -24.87
CA PRO A 136 -23.61 -5.21 -24.56
C PRO A 136 -24.51 -4.91 -25.76
N PHE A 137 -25.42 -5.84 -26.07
CA PHE A 137 -26.42 -5.64 -27.09
C PHE A 137 -27.71 -6.40 -26.71
N PRO A 138 -28.82 -5.69 -26.42
CA PRO A 138 -29.02 -4.25 -26.56
C PRO A 138 -28.19 -3.43 -25.59
N GLU A 139 -27.84 -2.21 -26.00
CA GLU A 139 -27.01 -1.27 -25.21
C GLU A 139 -27.70 -0.88 -23.89
N ARG A 140 -29.05 -0.87 -23.88
CA ARG A 140 -29.86 -0.48 -22.72
C ARG A 140 -30.89 -1.56 -22.40
N ILE A 141 -30.96 -1.95 -21.13
CA ILE A 141 -31.88 -2.95 -20.61
C ILE A 141 -32.66 -2.44 -19.41
N THR A 142 -33.85 -2.99 -19.17
CA THR A 142 -34.61 -2.71 -17.93
C THR A 142 -34.08 -3.56 -16.77
N GLN A 143 -34.46 -3.20 -15.55
CA GLN A 143 -34.01 -3.88 -14.34
C GLN A 143 -34.22 -5.41 -14.32
N PRO A 144 -35.33 -5.99 -14.82
CA PRO A 144 -35.55 -7.43 -14.86
C PRO A 144 -34.92 -8.14 -16.08
N ASP A 145 -34.44 -7.39 -17.08
CA ASP A 145 -33.92 -7.98 -18.30
C ASP A 145 -32.57 -8.68 -18.09
N ILE A 146 -32.32 -9.68 -18.92
CA ILE A 146 -31.08 -10.41 -18.97
C ILE A 146 -30.10 -9.66 -19.88
N GLN A 147 -28.85 -9.55 -19.46
CA GLN A 147 -27.80 -8.94 -20.25
C GLN A 147 -27.32 -9.91 -21.34
N LEU A 148 -27.38 -9.44 -22.59
CA LEU A 148 -26.77 -10.11 -23.74
C LEU A 148 -25.56 -9.30 -24.20
N VAL A 149 -24.57 -9.98 -24.74
CA VAL A 149 -23.34 -9.37 -25.26
C VAL A 149 -22.98 -9.92 -26.63
N VAL A 150 -22.34 -9.09 -27.42
CA VAL A 150 -21.80 -9.43 -28.74
C VAL A 150 -20.28 -9.46 -28.66
N PHE A 151 -19.72 -10.50 -29.24
CA PHE A 151 -18.29 -10.65 -29.44
C PHE A 151 -18.00 -10.79 -30.93
N ASN A 152 -17.09 -9.92 -31.44
CA ASN A 152 -16.66 -9.89 -32.82
C ASN A 152 -15.21 -10.34 -32.93
N GLU A 153 -14.94 -11.30 -33.82
CA GLU A 153 -13.58 -11.85 -34.00
C GLU A 153 -13.41 -12.42 -35.40
N THR A 154 -12.24 -12.95 -35.71
CA THR A 154 -12.00 -13.71 -36.93
C THR A 154 -11.94 -15.21 -36.64
N ALA A 155 -12.59 -16.04 -37.49
CA ALA A 155 -12.47 -17.48 -37.39
C ALA A 155 -11.07 -17.97 -37.80
N HIS A 156 -10.45 -17.30 -38.78
CA HIS A 156 -9.10 -17.60 -39.20
C HIS A 156 -8.07 -16.92 -38.29
N TYR A 157 -6.97 -17.61 -38.01
CA TYR A 157 -5.89 -17.04 -37.25
C TYR A 157 -5.14 -16.01 -38.10
N LEU A 158 -5.21 -14.74 -37.68
CA LEU A 158 -4.52 -13.67 -38.37
C LEU A 158 -3.01 -13.79 -38.19
N SER A 159 -2.31 -14.19 -39.24
CA SER A 159 -0.87 -14.46 -39.19
C SER A 159 -0.19 -13.98 -40.47
N PRO A 160 1.04 -13.46 -40.38
CA PRO A 160 1.86 -13.19 -41.57
C PRO A 160 2.34 -14.48 -42.27
N TYR A 161 2.11 -15.63 -41.67
CA TYR A 161 2.54 -16.95 -42.17
C TYR A 161 1.36 -17.75 -42.72
N ALA A 162 1.63 -18.63 -43.66
CA ALA A 162 0.64 -19.61 -44.13
C ALA A 162 0.32 -20.63 -43.02
N VAL A 163 -0.95 -21.03 -42.89
CA VAL A 163 -1.43 -21.98 -41.89
C VAL A 163 -1.88 -23.25 -42.57
N LYS A 164 -1.26 -24.41 -42.25
CA LYS A 164 -1.64 -25.70 -42.86
C LYS A 164 -2.99 -26.22 -42.35
N VAL A 165 -3.16 -26.26 -41.03
CA VAL A 165 -4.38 -26.70 -40.35
C VAL A 165 -4.68 -25.81 -39.17
N GLN A 166 -5.96 -25.46 -39.02
CA GLN A 166 -6.39 -24.65 -37.88
C GLN A 166 -7.75 -25.10 -37.35
N SER A 167 -7.90 -25.04 -36.03
CA SER A 167 -9.18 -25.18 -35.32
C SER A 167 -9.40 -23.97 -34.38
N LEU A 168 -10.68 -23.61 -34.19
CA LEU A 168 -11.10 -22.58 -33.26
C LEU A 168 -12.22 -23.11 -32.37
N THR A 169 -12.07 -22.96 -31.04
CA THR A 169 -13.12 -23.25 -30.06
C THR A 169 -13.46 -21.99 -29.29
N VAL A 170 -14.71 -21.57 -29.31
CA VAL A 170 -15.24 -20.45 -28.51
C VAL A 170 -16.02 -21.01 -27.34
N LYS A 171 -15.59 -20.75 -26.12
CA LYS A 171 -16.24 -21.18 -24.89
C LYS A 171 -17.06 -20.05 -24.31
N LEU A 172 -18.33 -20.30 -24.05
CA LEU A 172 -19.32 -19.37 -23.53
C LEU A 172 -19.59 -19.62 -22.02
N PRO A 173 -20.11 -18.65 -21.28
CA PRO A 173 -20.47 -18.82 -19.87
C PRO A 173 -21.65 -19.79 -19.67
N ASP A 174 -22.59 -19.82 -20.59
CA ASP A 174 -23.75 -20.73 -20.58
C ASP A 174 -24.04 -21.24 -22.01
N ALA A 175 -24.87 -22.25 -22.12
CA ALA A 175 -25.32 -22.80 -23.40
C ALA A 175 -26.37 -21.92 -24.12
N ARG A 176 -26.75 -20.79 -23.56
CA ARG A 176 -27.73 -19.86 -24.14
C ARG A 176 -27.06 -18.92 -25.14
N ILE A 177 -27.15 -19.32 -26.39
CA ILE A 177 -26.66 -18.57 -27.55
C ILE A 177 -27.86 -17.98 -28.28
N GLU A 178 -27.89 -16.64 -28.38
CA GLU A 178 -28.96 -15.94 -29.13
C GLU A 178 -28.75 -16.09 -30.64
N SER A 179 -27.54 -15.78 -31.10
CA SER A 179 -27.16 -15.98 -32.49
C SER A 179 -25.63 -16.08 -32.63
N PHE A 180 -25.20 -16.72 -33.71
CA PHE A 180 -23.78 -16.81 -34.06
C PHE A 180 -23.60 -16.98 -35.56
N SER A 181 -22.42 -16.57 -36.06
CA SER A 181 -22.07 -16.77 -37.48
C SER A 181 -21.85 -18.24 -37.78
N LYS A 182 -22.65 -18.78 -38.69
CA LYS A 182 -22.49 -20.15 -39.23
C LYS A 182 -21.60 -20.10 -40.45
N ILE A 183 -20.38 -20.61 -40.30
CA ILE A 183 -19.41 -20.77 -41.37
C ILE A 183 -19.25 -22.27 -41.62
N GLU A 184 -18.60 -22.64 -42.72
CA GLU A 184 -18.31 -24.06 -43.01
C GLU A 184 -17.66 -24.75 -41.80
N ASN A 185 -18.04 -26.00 -41.56
CA ASN A 185 -17.54 -26.82 -40.44
C ASN A 185 -17.81 -26.26 -39.03
N THR A 186 -18.93 -25.50 -38.83
CA THR A 186 -19.33 -25.03 -37.49
C THR A 186 -20.12 -26.11 -36.75
N LYS A 187 -19.74 -26.40 -35.48
CA LYS A 187 -20.41 -27.36 -34.60
C LYS A 187 -20.63 -26.75 -33.25
N ILE A 188 -21.77 -27.06 -32.59
CA ILE A 188 -22.08 -26.63 -31.22
C ILE A 188 -22.06 -27.85 -30.31
N HIS A 189 -21.40 -27.71 -29.14
CA HIS A 189 -21.40 -28.70 -28.07
C HIS A 189 -21.62 -28.00 -26.74
N GLY A 190 -22.88 -28.00 -26.26
CA GLY A 190 -23.24 -27.33 -25.00
C GLY A 190 -22.90 -25.83 -25.04
N SER A 191 -21.97 -25.38 -24.20
CA SER A 191 -21.48 -23.98 -24.15
C SER A 191 -20.27 -23.71 -25.05
N GLU A 192 -19.90 -24.61 -25.94
CA GLU A 192 -18.78 -24.43 -26.86
C GLU A 192 -19.26 -24.38 -28.32
N VAL A 193 -18.77 -23.36 -29.06
CA VAL A 193 -18.93 -23.27 -30.52
C VAL A 193 -17.57 -23.57 -31.15
N LYS A 194 -17.53 -24.60 -32.01
CA LYS A 194 -16.31 -25.04 -32.69
C LYS A 194 -16.38 -24.70 -34.16
N TYR A 195 -15.32 -24.10 -34.67
CA TYR A 195 -15.12 -23.73 -36.07
C TYR A 195 -13.93 -24.48 -36.64
N GLY A 196 -14.13 -25.07 -37.84
CA GLY A 196 -13.09 -25.82 -38.50
C GLY A 196 -13.14 -27.35 -38.25
N PRO A 197 -12.11 -28.14 -38.63
CA PRO A 197 -10.79 -27.64 -39.10
C PRO A 197 -10.85 -26.94 -40.47
N TYR A 198 -9.97 -25.93 -40.62
CA TYR A 198 -9.72 -25.26 -41.90
C TYR A 198 -8.31 -25.60 -42.36
N GLU A 199 -8.13 -25.78 -43.64
CA GLU A 199 -6.85 -26.22 -44.22
C GLU A 199 -6.31 -25.24 -45.24
N ASN A 200 -4.97 -25.15 -45.33
CA ASN A 200 -4.25 -24.39 -46.35
C ASN A 200 -4.64 -22.90 -46.43
N LEU A 201 -4.70 -22.22 -45.27
CA LEU A 201 -5.02 -20.81 -45.21
C LEU A 201 -3.82 -19.96 -45.63
N PRO A 202 -4.02 -19.00 -46.57
CA PRO A 202 -2.97 -18.08 -46.97
C PRO A 202 -2.63 -17.09 -45.84
N PRO A 203 -1.45 -16.44 -45.86
CA PRO A 203 -1.11 -15.36 -44.94
C PRO A 203 -2.20 -14.28 -44.91
N PHE A 204 -2.43 -13.71 -43.72
CA PHE A 204 -3.44 -12.68 -43.46
C PHE A 204 -4.88 -13.08 -43.84
N SER A 205 -5.19 -14.36 -43.81
CA SER A 205 -6.54 -14.87 -44.01
C SER A 205 -7.48 -14.34 -42.91
N TYR A 206 -8.65 -13.83 -43.32
CA TYR A 206 -9.63 -13.22 -42.41
C TYR A 206 -11.05 -13.73 -42.72
N SER A 207 -11.78 -14.16 -41.69
CA SER A 207 -13.18 -14.56 -41.79
C SER A 207 -13.92 -14.07 -40.53
N SER A 208 -14.72 -13.03 -40.67
CA SER A 208 -15.44 -12.44 -39.55
C SER A 208 -16.47 -13.38 -38.96
N ILE A 209 -16.45 -13.51 -37.62
CA ILE A 209 -17.48 -14.17 -36.84
C ILE A 209 -18.06 -13.24 -35.80
N VAL A 210 -19.32 -13.37 -35.54
CA VAL A 210 -20.07 -12.68 -34.52
C VAL A 210 -20.76 -13.71 -33.65
N VAL A 211 -20.62 -13.60 -32.33
CA VAL A 211 -21.32 -14.47 -31.38
C VAL A 211 -22.09 -13.59 -30.43
N HIS A 212 -23.43 -13.76 -30.40
CA HIS A 212 -24.36 -13.03 -29.51
C HIS A 212 -24.91 -14.03 -28.49
N PHE A 213 -24.66 -13.80 -27.22
CA PHE A 213 -24.93 -14.77 -26.16
C PHE A 213 -25.30 -14.09 -24.83
N GLU A 214 -25.88 -14.88 -23.93
CA GLU A 214 -26.19 -14.44 -22.59
C GLU A 214 -24.92 -14.37 -21.74
N ALA A 215 -24.62 -13.17 -21.19
CA ALA A 215 -23.56 -12.93 -20.23
C ALA A 215 -24.08 -12.06 -19.08
N ASN A 216 -24.79 -12.69 -18.19
CA ASN A 216 -25.50 -12.01 -17.11
C ASN A 216 -24.59 -11.71 -15.89
N GLN A 217 -23.28 -11.84 -16.04
CA GLN A 217 -22.30 -11.43 -15.04
C GLN A 217 -22.11 -9.91 -15.09
N PRO A 218 -21.96 -9.26 -13.93
CA PRO A 218 -21.67 -7.84 -13.90
C PRO A 218 -20.26 -7.54 -14.46
N PHE A 219 -20.14 -6.49 -15.26
CA PHE A 219 -18.86 -6.01 -15.77
C PHE A 219 -18.32 -4.92 -14.83
N ALA A 220 -17.50 -5.33 -13.87
CA ALA A 220 -16.86 -4.43 -12.92
C ALA A 220 -15.60 -3.82 -13.54
N ILE A 221 -15.63 -2.52 -13.85
CA ILE A 221 -14.54 -1.78 -14.45
C ILE A 221 -14.09 -0.70 -13.48
N ALA A 222 -12.86 -0.73 -13.04
CA ALA A 222 -12.22 0.38 -12.35
C ALA A 222 -11.60 1.31 -13.38
N GLN A 223 -12.25 2.45 -13.66
CA GLN A 223 -11.70 3.48 -14.56
C GLN A 223 -10.33 3.95 -14.09
N GLN A 224 -10.19 4.08 -12.76
CA GLN A 224 -8.93 4.37 -12.10
C GLN A 224 -8.84 3.61 -10.79
N LEU A 225 -7.69 2.99 -10.56
CA LEU A 225 -7.29 2.46 -9.27
C LEU A 225 -5.98 3.11 -8.85
N ILE A 226 -5.98 3.81 -7.73
CA ILE A 226 -4.77 4.30 -7.08
C ILE A 226 -4.49 3.38 -5.90
N ARG A 227 -3.36 2.68 -5.95
CA ARG A 227 -2.90 1.77 -4.92
C ARG A 227 -1.66 2.34 -4.26
N GLU A 228 -1.81 2.84 -3.04
CA GLU A 228 -0.71 3.37 -2.24
C GLU A 228 -0.21 2.30 -1.27
N ILE A 229 1.09 2.03 -1.30
CA ILE A 229 1.78 1.05 -0.45
C ILE A 229 2.83 1.80 0.36
N GLU A 230 2.56 2.03 1.63
CA GLU A 230 3.45 2.76 2.54
C GLU A 230 4.23 1.78 3.42
N ILE A 231 5.56 1.85 3.35
CA ILE A 231 6.46 0.97 4.11
C ILE A 231 6.85 1.67 5.40
N SER A 232 6.50 1.05 6.54
CA SER A 232 6.99 1.45 7.86
C SER A 232 7.96 0.42 8.40
N HIS A 233 9.21 0.81 8.66
CA HIS A 233 10.20 -0.07 9.28
C HIS A 233 9.88 -0.42 10.75
N TRP A 234 8.83 0.16 11.32
CA TRP A 234 8.30 -0.18 12.65
C TRP A 234 7.42 -1.44 12.66
N GLY A 235 7.34 -2.17 11.53
CA GLY A 235 6.73 -3.50 11.48
C GLY A 235 5.49 -3.61 10.61
N ASN A 236 5.07 -2.56 9.92
CA ASN A 236 3.86 -2.55 9.11
C ASN A 236 4.11 -2.11 7.66
N VAL A 237 3.38 -2.70 6.72
CA VAL A 237 3.16 -2.18 5.36
C VAL A 237 1.69 -1.81 5.25
N GLN A 238 1.39 -0.53 5.11
CA GLN A 238 0.02 -0.06 4.94
C GLN A 238 -0.32 -0.01 3.45
N VAL A 239 -1.40 -0.64 3.06
CA VAL A 239 -1.93 -0.59 1.69
C VAL A 239 -3.27 0.15 1.72
N THR A 240 -3.40 1.15 0.85
CA THR A 240 -4.65 1.90 0.67
C THR A 240 -4.98 1.91 -0.82
N GLU A 241 -6.18 1.50 -1.17
CA GLU A 241 -6.64 1.36 -2.54
C GLU A 241 -7.89 2.21 -2.77
N HIS A 242 -7.80 3.15 -3.70
CA HIS A 242 -8.89 4.02 -4.10
C HIS A 242 -9.44 3.59 -5.45
N TYR A 243 -10.68 3.14 -5.47
CA TYR A 243 -11.38 2.65 -6.65
C TYR A 243 -12.39 3.66 -7.16
N ASN A 244 -12.33 3.98 -8.46
CA ASN A 244 -13.41 4.59 -9.22
C ASN A 244 -14.05 3.49 -10.06
N LEU A 245 -15.10 2.85 -9.55
CA LEU A 245 -15.72 1.69 -10.14
C LEU A 245 -16.95 2.08 -10.96
N VAL A 246 -17.08 1.48 -12.14
CA VAL A 246 -18.23 1.59 -13.04
C VAL A 246 -18.71 0.21 -13.43
N HIS A 247 -19.99 0.01 -13.57
CA HIS A 247 -20.53 -1.18 -14.21
C HIS A 247 -20.58 -0.97 -15.72
N GLY A 248 -19.66 -1.63 -16.45
CA GLY A 248 -19.48 -1.48 -17.90
C GLY A 248 -20.41 -2.34 -18.77
N GLY A 249 -21.40 -3.01 -18.18
CA GLY A 249 -22.43 -3.78 -18.90
C GLY A 249 -23.52 -2.90 -19.53
N ALA A 250 -24.60 -3.54 -20.00
CA ALA A 250 -25.74 -2.87 -20.59
C ALA A 250 -26.32 -1.81 -19.66
N GLN A 251 -26.48 -0.57 -20.15
CA GLN A 251 -26.93 0.57 -19.35
C GLN A 251 -28.35 0.36 -18.82
N SER A 252 -28.58 0.72 -17.57
CA SER A 252 -29.91 0.65 -16.96
C SER A 252 -30.87 1.62 -17.62
N LYS A 253 -32.04 1.14 -18.06
CA LYS A 253 -33.13 1.90 -18.65
C LYS A 253 -34.29 2.00 -17.66
N GLY A 254 -34.74 3.22 -17.38
CA GLY A 254 -35.82 3.48 -16.44
C GLY A 254 -35.34 3.75 -15.02
N GLU A 255 -36.31 3.93 -14.10
CA GLU A 255 -36.04 4.18 -12.69
C GLU A 255 -35.78 2.87 -11.94
N PHE A 256 -34.90 2.94 -10.94
CA PHE A 256 -34.63 1.80 -10.08
C PHE A 256 -35.78 1.59 -9.08
N SER A 257 -36.42 0.42 -9.15
CA SER A 257 -37.42 0.00 -8.17
C SER A 257 -36.77 -0.91 -7.12
N ARG A 258 -36.62 -0.36 -5.91
CA ARG A 258 -36.11 -1.13 -4.76
C ARG A 258 -37.08 -2.26 -4.38
N LEU A 259 -38.39 -2.02 -4.51
CA LEU A 259 -39.43 -3.01 -4.20
C LEU A 259 -39.28 -4.23 -5.13
N ASP A 260 -39.24 -4.02 -6.45
CA ASP A 260 -39.08 -5.11 -7.40
C ASP A 260 -37.77 -5.86 -7.22
N TYR A 261 -36.68 -5.13 -6.89
CA TYR A 261 -35.39 -5.73 -6.58
C TYR A 261 -35.44 -6.66 -5.38
N GLN A 262 -36.15 -6.26 -4.31
CA GLN A 262 -36.28 -7.04 -3.09
C GLN A 262 -37.33 -8.18 -3.21
N ALA A 263 -38.43 -7.93 -3.92
CA ALA A 263 -39.51 -8.93 -4.11
C ALA A 263 -39.06 -10.12 -4.97
N ARG A 264 -37.99 -9.98 -5.79
CA ARG A 264 -37.52 -11.02 -6.69
C ARG A 264 -36.07 -11.42 -6.43
N PRO A 265 -35.69 -11.83 -5.21
CA PRO A 265 -34.29 -12.13 -4.86
C PRO A 265 -33.72 -13.31 -5.66
N HIS A 266 -34.57 -14.17 -6.24
CA HIS A 266 -34.20 -15.36 -6.99
C HIS A 266 -34.25 -15.19 -8.52
N VAL A 267 -34.68 -14.02 -9.01
CA VAL A 267 -34.60 -13.76 -10.46
C VAL A 267 -33.13 -13.63 -10.82
N ARG A 268 -32.62 -14.65 -11.50
CA ARG A 268 -31.24 -14.71 -12.06
C ARG A 268 -30.96 -13.62 -13.11
N GLY A 269 -31.84 -12.67 -13.24
CA GLY A 269 -31.92 -11.76 -14.34
C GLY A 269 -31.16 -10.45 -14.20
N ALA A 270 -30.80 -10.00 -13.00
CA ALA A 270 -30.18 -8.69 -12.89
C ALA A 270 -28.64 -8.78 -12.93
N SER A 271 -28.06 -8.25 -14.00
CA SER A 271 -26.60 -8.05 -14.10
C SER A 271 -26.18 -6.86 -13.24
N ALA A 272 -26.24 -6.98 -11.91
CA ALA A 272 -25.86 -5.93 -11.01
C ALA A 272 -24.66 -6.36 -10.13
N ILE A 273 -23.73 -5.46 -9.89
CA ILE A 273 -22.68 -5.69 -8.89
C ILE A 273 -23.32 -5.60 -7.51
N ARG A 274 -23.51 -6.74 -6.87
CA ARG A 274 -24.09 -6.88 -5.53
C ARG A 274 -23.02 -6.96 -4.46
N HIS A 275 -21.95 -7.66 -4.76
CA HIS A 275 -20.78 -7.83 -3.92
C HIS A 275 -19.56 -8.05 -4.79
N LEU A 276 -18.42 -7.68 -4.26
CA LEU A 276 -17.10 -7.95 -4.82
C LEU A 276 -16.28 -8.68 -3.76
N VAL A 277 -15.41 -9.59 -4.17
CA VAL A 277 -14.56 -10.34 -3.24
C VAL A 277 -13.10 -9.91 -3.42
N ALA A 278 -12.57 -9.25 -2.39
CA ALA A 278 -11.16 -8.93 -2.32
C ALA A 278 -10.39 -10.04 -1.61
N LYS A 279 -9.45 -10.67 -2.30
CA LYS A 279 -8.54 -11.68 -1.77
C LYS A 279 -7.28 -11.01 -1.27
N LEU A 280 -7.27 -10.68 0.02
CA LEU A 280 -6.15 -10.03 0.68
C LEU A 280 -5.06 -11.05 1.04
N PRO A 281 -3.80 -10.60 1.18
CA PRO A 281 -2.74 -11.45 1.70
C PRO A 281 -3.08 -12.02 3.09
N PRO A 282 -2.56 -13.21 3.45
CA PRO A 282 -2.75 -13.76 4.78
C PRO A 282 -2.20 -12.81 5.84
N ARG A 283 -2.81 -12.84 7.03
CA ARG A 283 -2.48 -11.98 8.17
C ARG A 283 -2.69 -10.47 7.93
N ALA A 284 -3.47 -10.09 6.89
CA ALA A 284 -3.93 -8.72 6.76
C ALA A 284 -4.74 -8.30 7.99
N HIS A 285 -4.48 -7.09 8.51
CA HIS A 285 -5.09 -6.56 9.72
C HIS A 285 -5.57 -5.12 9.51
N SER A 286 -6.30 -4.58 10.48
CA SER A 286 -6.82 -3.20 10.45
C SER A 286 -7.56 -2.89 9.14
N ILE A 287 -8.34 -3.89 8.66
CA ILE A 287 -9.04 -3.81 7.39
C ILE A 287 -10.23 -2.87 7.52
N TYR A 288 -10.36 -1.93 6.59
CA TYR A 288 -11.51 -1.05 6.51
C TYR A 288 -11.98 -0.88 5.06
N TYR A 289 -13.26 -0.62 4.94
CA TYR A 289 -13.92 -0.30 3.68
C TYR A 289 -14.82 0.92 3.88
N ARG A 290 -14.64 1.94 3.07
CA ARG A 290 -15.42 3.17 3.11
C ARG A 290 -15.71 3.70 1.72
N ASP A 291 -16.87 4.33 1.56
CA ASP A 291 -17.23 5.10 0.38
C ASP A 291 -17.13 6.61 0.67
N GLU A 292 -17.65 7.45 -0.22
CA GLU A 292 -17.67 8.91 -0.06
C GLU A 292 -18.52 9.38 1.14
N ILE A 293 -19.50 8.57 1.56
CA ILE A 293 -20.39 8.89 2.69
C ILE A 293 -19.73 8.53 4.02
N GLY A 294 -18.95 7.44 4.07
CA GLY A 294 -18.28 6.98 5.27
C GLY A 294 -18.06 5.47 5.32
N ASN A 295 -17.74 4.94 6.49
CA ASN A 295 -17.48 3.52 6.67
C ASN A 295 -18.71 2.67 6.37
N ILE A 296 -18.51 1.55 5.70
CA ILE A 296 -19.54 0.56 5.38
C ILE A 296 -19.35 -0.65 6.28
N SER A 297 -20.34 -0.91 7.14
CA SER A 297 -20.31 -1.99 8.13
C SER A 297 -20.93 -3.30 7.62
N THR A 298 -21.56 -3.31 6.45
CA THR A 298 -22.18 -4.51 5.85
C THR A 298 -21.20 -5.47 5.21
N SER A 299 -19.93 -5.05 5.06
CA SER A 299 -18.86 -5.91 4.54
C SER A 299 -18.57 -7.06 5.51
N LYS A 300 -18.29 -8.24 4.94
CA LYS A 300 -17.95 -9.45 5.71
C LYS A 300 -16.49 -9.79 5.52
N LEU A 301 -15.81 -10.01 6.64
CA LEU A 301 -14.40 -10.39 6.65
C LEU A 301 -14.27 -11.86 7.08
N TRP A 302 -13.61 -12.66 6.25
CA TRP A 302 -13.29 -14.05 6.53
C TRP A 302 -11.77 -14.18 6.58
N GLY A 303 -11.23 -14.57 7.72
CA GLY A 303 -9.80 -14.76 7.93
C GLY A 303 -9.46 -16.20 8.27
N ASP A 304 -8.54 -16.80 7.51
CA ASP A 304 -7.88 -18.07 7.79
C ASP A 304 -6.37 -17.82 7.77
N PRO A 305 -5.51 -18.57 8.49
CA PRO A 305 -4.05 -18.41 8.44
C PRO A 305 -3.44 -18.42 7.04
N LYS A 306 -4.15 -18.97 6.05
CA LYS A 306 -3.69 -19.07 4.66
C LYS A 306 -4.26 -18.02 3.72
N LYS A 307 -5.40 -17.39 4.05
CA LYS A 307 -6.07 -16.41 3.20
C LYS A 307 -6.96 -15.49 4.03
N THR A 308 -7.10 -14.27 3.56
CA THR A 308 -8.05 -13.28 4.10
C THR A 308 -8.94 -12.82 2.95
N GLU A 309 -10.25 -12.95 3.09
CA GLU A 309 -11.23 -12.55 2.08
C GLU A 309 -12.14 -11.47 2.66
N LEU A 310 -12.21 -10.34 1.98
CA LEU A 310 -13.12 -9.25 2.29
C LEU A 310 -14.23 -9.24 1.24
N VAL A 311 -15.47 -9.48 1.66
CA VAL A 311 -16.66 -9.31 0.82
C VAL A 311 -17.13 -7.87 0.94
N ILE A 312 -17.05 -7.14 -0.16
CA ILE A 312 -17.42 -5.73 -0.28
C ILE A 312 -18.85 -5.67 -0.78
N GLU A 313 -19.76 -5.16 0.03
CA GLU A 313 -21.16 -4.92 -0.37
C GLU A 313 -21.37 -3.41 -0.55
N PRO A 314 -21.55 -2.91 -1.79
CA PRO A 314 -21.92 -1.52 -2.03
C PRO A 314 -23.25 -1.16 -1.34
N ARG A 315 -23.47 0.12 -1.01
CA ARG A 315 -24.72 0.57 -0.36
C ARG A 315 -25.97 0.27 -1.17
N TYR A 316 -25.82 0.16 -2.45
CA TYR A 316 -26.87 -0.21 -3.41
C TYR A 316 -26.29 -1.11 -4.50
N PRO A 317 -27.10 -2.02 -5.05
CA PRO A 317 -26.66 -2.82 -6.18
C PRO A 317 -26.39 -1.90 -7.38
N MET A 318 -25.21 -2.04 -8.00
CA MET A 318 -24.82 -1.21 -9.12
C MET A 318 -25.26 -1.85 -10.43
N PHE A 319 -26.17 -1.19 -11.13
CA PHE A 319 -26.62 -1.58 -12.48
C PHE A 319 -25.73 -0.95 -13.55
N GLY A 320 -25.87 -1.41 -14.79
CA GLY A 320 -25.08 -0.93 -15.90
C GLY A 320 -25.07 0.58 -16.06
N GLY A 321 -23.89 1.14 -16.25
CA GLY A 321 -23.64 2.57 -16.31
C GLY A 321 -23.52 3.29 -14.98
N TRP A 322 -23.85 2.64 -13.84
CA TRP A 322 -23.73 3.25 -12.52
C TRP A 322 -22.28 3.26 -12.05
N ARG A 323 -21.95 4.25 -11.22
CA ARG A 323 -20.60 4.50 -10.71
C ARG A 323 -20.57 4.56 -9.20
N THR A 324 -19.48 4.17 -8.60
CA THR A 324 -19.18 4.36 -7.17
C THR A 324 -17.69 4.56 -6.96
N ALA A 325 -17.35 5.40 -5.99
CA ALA A 325 -15.98 5.51 -5.51
C ALA A 325 -15.90 4.94 -4.10
N PHE A 326 -14.87 4.18 -3.84
CA PHE A 326 -14.64 3.61 -2.51
C PHE A 326 -13.16 3.38 -2.25
N THR A 327 -12.84 3.25 -0.97
CA THR A 327 -11.49 3.00 -0.49
C THR A 327 -11.46 1.75 0.36
N ILE A 328 -10.47 0.90 0.10
CA ILE A 328 -10.10 -0.22 0.95
C ILE A 328 -8.73 0.07 1.55
N GLY A 329 -8.59 -0.15 2.85
CA GLY A 329 -7.27 -0.08 3.49
C GLY A 329 -7.02 -1.29 4.38
N TYR A 330 -5.78 -1.73 4.42
CA TYR A 330 -5.34 -2.85 5.25
C TYR A 330 -3.85 -2.77 5.56
N GLY A 331 -3.49 -3.25 6.75
CA GLY A 331 -2.11 -3.41 7.18
C GLY A 331 -1.59 -4.81 6.91
N LEU A 332 -0.29 -4.93 6.60
CA LEU A 332 0.40 -6.19 6.38
C LEU A 332 1.64 -6.27 7.28
N PRO A 333 1.96 -7.43 7.87
CA PRO A 333 3.18 -7.58 8.65
C PRO A 333 4.42 -7.43 7.75
N LEU A 334 5.29 -6.49 8.12
CA LEU A 334 6.48 -6.13 7.33
C LEU A 334 7.37 -7.32 6.99
N GLN A 335 7.53 -8.26 7.92
CA GLN A 335 8.41 -9.43 7.78
C GLN A 335 8.02 -10.38 6.64
N ASP A 336 6.79 -10.32 6.13
CA ASP A 336 6.31 -11.17 5.05
C ASP A 336 6.56 -10.57 3.66
N PHE A 337 6.81 -9.25 3.62
CA PHE A 337 6.87 -8.49 2.36
C PHE A 337 8.19 -7.75 2.15
N LEU A 338 8.94 -7.47 3.24
CA LEU A 338 10.22 -6.78 3.17
C LEU A 338 11.37 -7.76 3.43
N PHE A 339 12.26 -7.86 2.46
CA PHE A 339 13.42 -8.74 2.48
C PHE A 339 14.71 -7.94 2.37
N HIS A 340 15.83 -8.61 2.61
CA HIS A 340 17.17 -8.02 2.52
C HIS A 340 18.06 -8.87 1.61
N SER A 341 18.73 -8.24 0.66
CA SER A 341 19.70 -8.89 -0.24
C SER A 341 20.81 -7.90 -0.62
N GLU A 342 22.07 -8.33 -0.57
CA GLU A 342 23.23 -7.57 -1.02
C GLU A 342 23.34 -6.15 -0.43
N GLY A 343 22.98 -5.96 0.83
CA GLY A 343 22.99 -4.66 1.50
C GLY A 343 21.85 -3.72 1.12
N LYS A 344 20.92 -4.15 0.27
CA LYS A 344 19.68 -3.44 -0.06
C LYS A 344 18.48 -4.13 0.61
N ARG A 345 17.46 -3.36 0.92
CA ARG A 345 16.14 -3.86 1.27
C ARG A 345 15.28 -3.89 0.03
N TYR A 346 14.36 -4.84 -0.06
CA TYR A 346 13.39 -4.86 -1.14
C TYR A 346 12.02 -5.29 -0.67
N LEU A 347 11.02 -4.54 -1.13
CA LEU A 347 9.61 -4.90 -1.02
C LEU A 347 9.28 -5.91 -2.10
N ASN A 348 8.55 -6.98 -1.76
CA ASN A 348 8.03 -7.96 -2.71
C ASN A 348 6.53 -8.13 -2.50
N ILE A 349 5.72 -7.56 -3.38
CA ILE A 349 4.27 -7.53 -3.25
C ILE A 349 3.60 -7.68 -4.62
N SER A 350 2.33 -8.15 -4.65
CA SER A 350 1.57 -8.26 -5.89
C SER A 350 1.25 -6.88 -6.49
N PHE A 351 1.31 -6.75 -7.81
CA PHE A 351 1.10 -5.49 -8.54
C PHE A 351 -0.38 -5.14 -8.68
N GLY A 352 -1.23 -6.11 -9.02
CA GLY A 352 -2.64 -5.90 -9.34
C GLY A 352 -3.53 -5.71 -8.12
N SER A 353 -4.84 -5.59 -8.38
CA SER A 353 -5.89 -5.50 -7.37
C SER A 353 -6.12 -6.84 -6.66
N PRO A 354 -6.48 -6.85 -5.37
CA PRO A 354 -6.96 -8.03 -4.68
C PRO A 354 -8.35 -8.49 -5.17
N ILE A 355 -9.08 -7.64 -5.90
CA ILE A 355 -10.40 -7.96 -6.48
C ILE A 355 -10.19 -8.54 -7.87
N ASN A 356 -10.24 -9.85 -8.00
CA ASN A 356 -9.90 -10.56 -9.24
C ASN A 356 -10.89 -10.34 -10.40
N GLU A 357 -12.11 -9.94 -10.07
CA GLU A 357 -13.21 -9.79 -11.05
C GLU A 357 -13.22 -8.42 -11.74
N VAL A 358 -12.34 -7.51 -11.33
CA VAL A 358 -12.29 -6.13 -11.83
C VAL A 358 -11.27 -6.01 -12.96
N VAL A 359 -11.68 -5.41 -14.07
CA VAL A 359 -10.78 -4.89 -15.11
C VAL A 359 -10.44 -3.45 -14.76
N ILE A 360 -9.17 -3.05 -14.88
CA ILE A 360 -8.71 -1.72 -14.47
C ILE A 360 -8.18 -0.98 -15.70
N ASP A 361 -8.80 0.15 -16.05
CA ASP A 361 -8.38 0.96 -17.19
C ASP A 361 -7.03 1.63 -16.94
N THR A 362 -6.88 2.23 -15.76
CA THR A 362 -5.62 2.86 -15.34
C THR A 362 -5.30 2.49 -13.90
N LEU A 363 -4.23 1.74 -13.69
CA LEU A 363 -3.66 1.42 -12.39
C LEU A 363 -2.46 2.31 -12.11
N ILE A 364 -2.48 2.99 -10.98
CA ILE A 364 -1.38 3.79 -10.45
C ILE A 364 -0.96 3.17 -9.11
N VAL A 365 0.20 2.52 -9.08
CA VAL A 365 0.78 1.98 -7.84
C VAL A 365 1.81 2.98 -7.32
N LYS A 366 1.58 3.50 -6.12
CA LYS A 366 2.48 4.43 -5.41
C LYS A 366 3.14 3.69 -4.25
N VAL A 367 4.46 3.49 -4.33
CA VAL A 367 5.23 2.89 -3.25
C VAL A 367 5.93 3.99 -2.49
N VAL A 368 5.45 4.26 -1.27
CA VAL A 368 6.00 5.27 -0.37
C VAL A 368 7.08 4.62 0.49
N LEU A 369 8.32 5.03 0.27
CA LEU A 369 9.48 4.55 1.00
C LEU A 369 9.72 5.42 2.24
N PRO A 370 10.36 4.90 3.29
CA PRO A 370 10.75 5.70 4.45
C PRO A 370 11.70 6.83 4.09
N GLU A 371 11.64 7.93 4.82
CA GLU A 371 12.53 9.08 4.65
C GLU A 371 14.01 8.67 4.76
N GLY A 372 14.86 9.18 3.88
CA GLY A 372 16.26 8.80 3.82
C GLY A 372 16.56 7.54 3.00
N SER A 373 15.56 7.00 2.28
CA SER A 373 15.78 5.91 1.32
C SER A 373 16.51 6.42 0.09
N ALA A 374 17.54 5.66 -0.37
CA ALA A 374 18.39 6.01 -1.51
C ALA A 374 18.59 4.80 -2.44
N ASP A 375 19.19 5.03 -3.62
CA ASP A 375 19.55 4.00 -4.60
C ASP A 375 18.36 3.09 -4.96
N ILE A 376 17.25 3.72 -5.37
CA ILE A 376 15.97 3.07 -5.60
C ILE A 376 15.95 2.45 -7.00
N SER A 377 15.52 1.19 -7.11
CA SER A 377 15.33 0.49 -8.37
C SER A 377 14.10 -0.42 -8.32
N VAL A 378 13.44 -0.59 -9.47
CA VAL A 378 12.21 -1.38 -9.59
C VAL A 378 12.44 -2.55 -10.55
N SER A 379 11.98 -3.73 -10.16
CA SER A 379 11.89 -4.91 -11.02
C SER A 379 10.44 -5.33 -11.14
N ALA A 380 9.89 -5.22 -12.34
CA ALA A 380 8.53 -5.64 -12.65
C ALA A 380 8.55 -6.71 -13.75
N PRO A 381 7.64 -7.72 -13.71
CA PRO A 381 7.60 -8.82 -14.68
C PRO A 381 7.06 -8.43 -16.06
N PHE A 382 6.58 -7.20 -16.20
CA PHE A 382 6.03 -6.63 -17.44
C PHE A 382 6.37 -5.13 -17.54
N PRO A 383 6.33 -4.54 -18.73
CA PRO A 383 6.64 -3.12 -18.91
C PRO A 383 5.62 -2.22 -18.19
N VAL A 384 6.13 -1.31 -17.37
CA VAL A 384 5.38 -0.29 -16.65
C VAL A 384 6.02 1.08 -16.83
N LYS A 385 5.21 2.11 -16.90
CA LYS A 385 5.71 3.50 -16.89
C LYS A 385 6.09 3.85 -15.46
N GLN A 386 7.32 4.34 -15.27
CA GLN A 386 7.88 4.65 -13.96
C GLN A 386 8.03 6.15 -13.79
N GLY A 387 7.67 6.65 -12.61
CA GLY A 387 7.88 8.02 -12.16
C GLY A 387 8.35 8.05 -10.72
N GLN A 388 8.80 9.21 -10.27
CA GLN A 388 9.17 9.45 -8.88
C GLN A 388 8.55 10.75 -8.40
N GLU A 389 7.95 10.72 -7.22
CA GLU A 389 7.36 11.85 -6.51
C GLU A 389 7.95 11.93 -5.10
N THR A 390 7.69 13.02 -4.39
CA THR A 390 8.01 13.15 -2.97
C THR A 390 6.74 13.44 -2.19
N LYS A 391 6.49 12.67 -1.13
CA LYS A 391 5.38 12.87 -0.19
C LYS A 391 5.93 13.35 1.14
N PHE A 392 5.29 14.37 1.71
CA PHE A 392 5.62 14.86 3.05
C PHE A 392 4.58 14.37 4.06
N SER A 393 5.04 13.85 5.18
CA SER A 393 4.25 13.50 6.35
C SER A 393 4.54 14.48 7.49
N HIS A 394 3.89 14.31 8.67
CA HIS A 394 3.88 15.32 9.73
C HIS A 394 5.26 15.67 10.33
N LEU A 395 6.20 14.75 10.36
CA LEU A 395 7.53 14.94 10.96
C LEU A 395 8.68 14.78 9.95
N ASP A 396 8.35 14.70 8.66
CA ASP A 396 9.37 14.58 7.61
C ASP A 396 10.10 15.91 7.40
N VAL A 397 11.41 15.85 7.26
CA VAL A 397 12.29 17.01 7.00
C VAL A 397 12.60 17.14 5.51
N VAL A 398 12.98 16.03 4.86
CA VAL A 398 13.34 15.97 3.44
C VAL A 398 12.17 15.43 2.61
N GLY A 399 11.27 14.68 3.25
CA GLY A 399 10.16 13.99 2.62
C GLY A 399 10.49 12.56 2.21
N ARG A 400 9.45 11.79 1.99
CA ARG A 400 9.51 10.37 1.64
C ARG A 400 9.51 10.21 0.12
N PRO A 401 10.50 9.51 -0.48
CA PRO A 401 10.47 9.22 -1.90
C PRO A 401 9.33 8.25 -2.22
N VAL A 402 8.57 8.56 -3.27
CA VAL A 402 7.45 7.78 -3.76
C VAL A 402 7.76 7.30 -5.17
N ILE A 403 7.73 6.01 -5.37
CA ILE A 403 7.83 5.42 -6.70
C ILE A 403 6.43 5.25 -7.26
N VAL A 404 6.20 5.82 -8.42
CA VAL A 404 4.92 5.76 -9.13
C VAL A 404 5.05 4.83 -10.32
N LEU A 405 4.24 3.78 -10.35
CA LEU A 405 4.17 2.81 -11.44
C LEU A 405 2.79 2.91 -12.07
N GLU A 406 2.74 3.24 -13.36
CA GLU A 406 1.50 3.40 -14.11
C GLU A 406 1.37 2.30 -15.18
N LYS A 407 0.21 1.67 -15.23
CA LYS A 407 -0.13 0.64 -16.22
C LYS A 407 -1.58 0.80 -16.65
N THR A 408 -1.83 0.72 -17.95
CA THR A 408 -3.18 0.73 -18.54
C THR A 408 -3.66 -0.69 -18.86
N ASN A 409 -4.98 -0.87 -18.96
CA ASN A 409 -5.62 -2.14 -19.31
C ASN A 409 -5.15 -3.31 -18.40
N VAL A 410 -5.28 -3.14 -17.08
CA VAL A 410 -4.80 -4.15 -16.12
C VAL A 410 -5.89 -5.20 -15.87
N VAL A 411 -5.50 -6.45 -15.98
CA VAL A 411 -6.32 -7.65 -15.77
C VAL A 411 -5.67 -8.57 -14.74
N LEU A 412 -6.34 -9.64 -14.35
CA LEU A 412 -5.90 -10.59 -13.34
C LEU A 412 -4.47 -11.13 -13.58
N GLU A 413 -4.08 -11.31 -14.83
CA GLU A 413 -2.78 -11.81 -15.25
C GLU A 413 -1.61 -10.91 -14.85
N HIS A 414 -1.89 -9.61 -14.59
CA HIS A 414 -0.91 -8.67 -14.04
C HIS A 414 -0.76 -8.76 -12.51
N ASN A 415 -1.54 -9.59 -11.83
CA ASN A 415 -1.42 -9.77 -10.39
C ASN A 415 -0.21 -10.64 -10.00
N GLN A 416 0.95 -10.30 -10.57
CA GLN A 416 2.24 -10.90 -10.33
C GLN A 416 3.02 -10.04 -9.32
N HIS A 417 3.99 -10.66 -8.63
CA HIS A 417 4.83 -9.93 -7.69
C HIS A 417 5.82 -9.04 -8.42
N PHE A 418 5.98 -7.82 -7.95
CA PHE A 418 7.03 -6.89 -8.34
C PHE A 418 7.90 -6.55 -7.14
N GLN A 419 9.10 -6.05 -7.40
CA GLN A 419 10.09 -5.76 -6.36
C GLN A 419 10.57 -4.32 -6.46
N VAL A 420 10.66 -3.65 -5.31
CA VAL A 420 11.24 -2.30 -5.18
C VAL A 420 12.43 -2.39 -4.25
N TYR A 421 13.63 -2.17 -4.79
CA TYR A 421 14.88 -2.20 -4.06
C TYR A 421 15.26 -0.80 -3.61
N TYR A 422 15.80 -0.67 -2.41
CA TYR A 422 16.31 0.61 -1.89
C TYR A 422 17.35 0.39 -0.80
N LYS A 423 18.26 1.37 -0.62
CA LYS A 423 19.17 1.44 0.52
C LYS A 423 18.55 2.28 1.62
N PHE A 424 18.67 1.82 2.85
CA PHE A 424 18.16 2.55 4.01
C PHE A 424 19.09 2.38 5.20
N SER A 425 19.50 3.50 5.81
CA SER A 425 20.28 3.50 7.06
C SER A 425 19.38 3.27 8.25
N SER A 426 19.72 2.32 9.13
CA SER A 426 18.97 2.09 10.37
C SER A 426 18.96 3.31 11.30
N LEU A 427 19.94 4.21 11.19
CA LEU A 427 19.98 5.45 11.95
C LEU A 427 18.88 6.44 11.52
N SER A 428 18.51 6.46 10.24
CA SER A 428 17.43 7.30 9.72
C SER A 428 16.07 7.00 10.37
N MET A 429 15.89 5.78 10.89
CA MET A 429 14.68 5.37 11.60
C MET A 429 14.45 6.15 12.91
N PHE A 430 15.53 6.67 13.50
CA PHE A 430 15.44 7.44 14.75
C PHE A 430 15.24 8.95 14.52
N GLY A 431 15.24 9.43 13.29
CA GLY A 431 15.11 10.86 12.97
C GLY A 431 13.84 11.47 13.54
N GLU A 432 12.68 10.89 13.24
CA GLU A 432 11.39 11.36 13.74
C GLU A 432 11.28 11.30 15.27
N PRO A 433 11.60 10.16 15.96
CA PRO A 433 11.59 10.11 17.43
C PRO A 433 12.56 11.08 18.09
N LEU A 434 13.78 11.23 17.55
CA LEU A 434 14.79 12.15 18.10
C LEU A 434 14.36 13.62 17.96
N MET A 435 13.73 13.98 16.86
CA MET A 435 13.19 15.33 16.64
C MET A 435 12.11 15.64 17.70
N LEU A 436 11.19 14.70 17.96
CA LEU A 436 10.16 14.87 18.99
C LEU A 436 10.78 14.99 20.40
N ILE A 437 11.72 14.09 20.73
CA ILE A 437 12.43 14.11 22.01
C ILE A 437 13.19 15.43 22.20
N SER A 438 13.91 15.89 21.17
CA SER A 438 14.64 17.16 21.24
C SER A 438 13.70 18.35 21.40
N GLY A 439 12.56 18.37 20.74
CA GLY A 439 11.54 19.39 20.90
C GLY A 439 11.03 19.50 22.33
N PHE A 440 10.66 18.39 22.96
CA PHE A 440 10.26 18.38 24.37
C PHE A 440 11.42 18.73 25.29
N PHE A 441 12.63 18.24 25.02
CA PHE A 441 13.81 18.60 25.82
C PHE A 441 14.05 20.11 25.84
N PHE A 442 14.05 20.77 24.68
CA PHE A 442 14.21 22.21 24.59
C PHE A 442 13.07 22.98 25.26
N LEU A 443 11.84 22.48 25.15
CA LEU A 443 10.70 23.05 25.87
C LEU A 443 10.90 22.99 27.37
N PHE A 444 11.33 21.85 27.92
CA PHE A 444 11.65 21.73 29.35
C PHE A 444 12.80 22.67 29.77
N VAL A 445 13.87 22.74 29.00
CA VAL A 445 14.98 23.67 29.25
C VAL A 445 14.48 25.10 29.23
N ALA A 446 13.65 25.49 28.28
CA ALA A 446 13.04 26.82 28.23
C ALA A 446 12.16 27.10 29.45
N CYS A 447 11.36 26.14 29.92
CA CYS A 447 10.57 26.25 31.14
C CYS A 447 11.48 26.42 32.38
N ILE A 448 12.56 25.65 32.48
CA ILE A 448 13.52 25.77 33.58
C ILE A 448 14.18 27.16 33.57
N ILE A 449 14.65 27.61 32.40
CA ILE A 449 15.23 28.95 32.25
C ILE A 449 14.21 30.02 32.64
N TYR A 450 12.96 29.93 32.17
CA TYR A 450 11.88 30.84 32.49
C TYR A 450 11.61 30.92 34.01
N MET A 451 11.60 29.76 34.69
CA MET A 451 11.40 29.67 36.13
C MET A 451 12.57 30.26 36.93
N HIS A 452 13.80 30.18 36.43
CA HIS A 452 15.02 30.67 37.12
C HIS A 452 15.47 32.05 36.64
N ALA A 453 15.04 32.50 35.48
CA ALA A 453 15.36 33.81 34.96
C ALA A 453 14.50 34.88 35.66
N ASP A 454 15.15 35.72 36.48
CA ASP A 454 14.50 36.91 36.99
C ASP A 454 14.47 38.00 35.90
N LEU A 455 13.41 38.02 35.15
CA LEU A 455 13.18 38.99 34.06
C LEU A 455 12.69 40.36 34.54
N SER A 456 12.71 40.59 35.87
CA SER A 456 12.30 41.85 36.48
C SER A 456 13.31 42.96 36.16
N ILE A 457 12.91 43.92 35.39
CA ILE A 457 13.68 45.11 35.02
C ILE A 457 13.80 46.09 36.22
N SER A 458 12.93 45.98 37.23
CA SER A 458 12.93 46.85 38.40
C SER A 458 13.26 46.05 39.68
N LYS A 459 14.25 46.53 40.44
CA LYS A 459 14.61 46.02 41.78
C LYS A 459 13.48 46.19 42.83
N SER A 460 12.37 46.79 42.45
CA SER A 460 11.21 47.05 43.31
C SER A 460 10.05 46.07 43.08
N SER A 461 10.25 44.96 42.33
CA SER A 461 9.19 43.97 42.14
C SER A 461 8.86 43.26 43.47
N PRO A 462 7.57 42.99 43.77
CA PRO A 462 7.18 42.32 45.02
C PRO A 462 7.86 40.96 45.22
N SER A 463 8.17 40.25 44.14
CA SER A 463 8.87 38.97 44.16
C SER A 463 10.37 39.12 44.52
N TYR A 464 11.03 40.18 44.06
CA TYR A 464 12.43 40.47 44.40
C TYR A 464 12.55 40.90 45.86
N LEU A 465 11.66 41.78 46.34
CA LEU A 465 11.62 42.21 47.76
C LEU A 465 11.32 41.02 48.68
N ALA A 466 10.39 40.15 48.32
CA ALA A 466 10.09 38.94 49.07
C ALA A 466 11.28 37.97 49.15
N LYS A 467 12.06 37.83 48.06
CA LYS A 467 13.27 37.01 48.04
C LYS A 467 14.38 37.61 48.92
N LEU A 468 14.59 38.91 48.84
CA LEU A 468 15.55 39.62 49.68
C LEU A 468 15.22 39.49 51.21
N GLN A 469 13.94 39.62 51.56
CA GLN A 469 13.47 39.43 52.95
C GLN A 469 13.63 37.95 53.38
N TRP A 470 13.40 36.99 52.46
CA TRP A 470 13.63 35.60 52.79
C TRP A 470 15.10 35.26 53.00
N ASP A 471 15.99 35.77 52.17
CA ASP A 471 17.44 35.60 52.33
C ASP A 471 17.95 36.21 53.64
N GLU A 472 17.39 37.35 54.03
CA GLU A 472 17.71 38.00 55.29
C GLU A 472 17.26 37.21 56.55
N VAL A 473 16.04 36.61 56.43
CA VAL A 473 15.51 35.70 57.46
C VAL A 473 16.34 34.42 57.54
N GLN A 474 16.76 33.88 56.45
CA GLN A 474 17.62 32.68 56.40
C GLN A 474 18.99 32.95 57.01
N ALA A 475 19.59 34.13 56.73
CA ALA A 475 20.86 34.55 57.35
C ALA A 475 20.73 34.68 58.87
N GLY A 476 19.62 35.26 59.32
CA GLY A 476 19.31 35.36 60.74
C GLY A 476 19.15 34.01 61.46
N VAL A 477 18.43 33.08 60.80
CA VAL A 477 18.24 31.70 61.30
C VAL A 477 19.57 30.95 61.37
N GLN A 478 20.44 31.13 60.39
CA GLN A 478 21.76 30.49 60.39
C GLN A 478 22.67 31.06 61.55
N GLN A 479 22.58 32.35 61.79
CA GLN A 479 23.29 32.94 62.94
C GLN A 479 22.78 32.39 64.28
N VAL A 480 21.48 32.31 64.47
CA VAL A 480 20.88 31.68 65.65
C VAL A 480 21.33 30.22 65.79
N ARG A 481 21.37 29.46 64.70
CA ARG A 481 21.85 28.06 64.70
C ARG A 481 23.31 27.98 65.19
N ASN A 482 24.19 28.85 64.69
CA ASN A 482 25.59 28.91 65.13
C ASN A 482 25.73 29.24 66.61
N ILE A 483 24.83 30.07 67.12
CA ILE A 483 24.79 30.38 68.54
C ILE A 483 24.35 29.21 69.40
N PHE A 484 23.34 28.43 68.91
CA PHE A 484 22.92 27.20 69.57
C PHE A 484 24.02 26.12 69.56
N ASP A 485 24.76 25.96 68.47
CA ASP A 485 25.89 25.03 68.43
C ASP A 485 26.99 25.40 69.41
N ARG A 486 27.24 26.70 69.59
CA ARG A 486 28.15 27.19 70.65
C ARG A 486 27.62 26.91 72.04
N CYS A 487 26.32 27.06 72.31
CA CYS A 487 25.70 26.69 73.57
C CYS A 487 25.86 25.22 73.91
N LEU A 488 25.64 24.36 72.92
CA LEU A 488 25.82 22.91 73.06
C LEU A 488 27.25 22.54 73.38
N THR A 489 28.23 23.14 72.71
CA THR A 489 29.66 22.90 73.02
C THR A 489 30.07 23.38 74.45
N LEU A 490 29.45 24.46 74.99
CA LEU A 490 29.62 24.85 76.34
C LEU A 490 28.97 23.92 77.36
N HIS A 491 27.80 23.38 77.02
CA HIS A 491 27.11 22.35 77.80
C HIS A 491 27.96 21.09 77.95
N ASP A 492 28.52 20.63 76.82
CA ASP A 492 29.43 19.48 76.79
C ASP A 492 30.67 19.70 77.65
N LYS A 493 31.23 20.91 77.61
CA LYS A 493 32.35 21.28 78.49
C LYS A 493 31.96 21.25 79.97
N LEU A 494 30.75 21.71 80.32
CA LEU A 494 30.25 21.67 81.69
C LEU A 494 30.07 20.22 82.15
N GLU A 495 29.48 19.40 81.28
CA GLU A 495 29.30 17.99 81.57
C GLU A 495 30.62 17.22 81.72
N ALA A 496 31.63 17.55 80.91
CA ALA A 496 32.99 17.01 81.05
C ALA A 496 33.60 17.39 82.40
N SER A 497 33.45 18.69 82.83
CA SER A 497 33.97 19.17 84.12
C SER A 497 33.25 18.50 85.31
N LEU A 498 31.97 18.18 85.19
CA LEU A 498 31.22 17.41 86.21
C LEU A 498 31.67 15.94 86.27
N ARG A 499 31.96 15.31 85.13
CA ARG A 499 32.56 13.98 85.11
C ARG A 499 33.94 13.92 85.71
N ASP A 500 34.76 14.95 85.45
CA ASP A 500 36.09 15.08 86.10
C ASP A 500 35.99 15.29 87.61
N LEU A 501 35.02 16.07 88.11
CA LEU A 501 34.74 16.20 89.51
C LEU A 501 34.39 14.84 90.15
N SER A 502 33.59 14.01 89.46
CA SER A 502 33.24 12.69 89.98
C SER A 502 34.42 11.72 90.02
N ARG A 503 35.48 11.98 89.23
CA ARG A 503 36.69 11.14 89.16
C ARG A 503 37.80 11.61 90.15
N THR A 504 38.03 12.94 90.24
CA THR A 504 39.19 13.52 90.96
C THR A 504 38.82 14.12 92.32
N GLY A 505 37.52 14.40 92.57
CA GLY A 505 37.07 15.07 93.82
C GLY A 505 37.47 16.53 93.98
N ASP A 506 38.06 17.14 92.90
CA ASP A 506 38.54 18.55 92.98
C ASP A 506 37.40 19.53 92.76
N VAL A 507 36.79 19.95 93.83
CA VAL A 507 35.70 20.95 93.91
C VAL A 507 36.11 22.33 93.40
N GLN A 508 37.42 22.76 93.60
CA GLN A 508 37.88 24.06 93.20
C GLN A 508 38.02 24.25 91.71
N ALA A 509 38.55 23.23 91.00
CA ALA A 509 38.67 23.24 89.56
C ALA A 509 37.26 23.23 88.86
N CYS A 510 36.30 22.48 89.39
CA CYS A 510 34.94 22.46 88.91
C CYS A 510 34.21 23.79 89.08
N LYS A 511 34.37 24.46 90.23
CA LYS A 511 33.82 25.80 90.47
C LYS A 511 34.41 26.87 89.55
N ALA A 512 35.71 26.79 89.23
CA ALA A 512 36.37 27.70 88.30
C ALA A 512 35.85 27.50 86.87
N SER A 513 35.73 26.26 86.43
CA SER A 513 35.19 25.90 85.13
C SER A 513 33.72 26.33 84.94
N ARG A 514 32.87 26.09 85.96
CA ARG A 514 31.47 26.55 85.97
C ARG A 514 31.35 28.08 85.89
N LYS A 515 32.17 28.84 86.63
CA LYS A 515 32.15 30.29 86.57
C LYS A 515 32.57 30.82 85.19
N ALA A 516 33.52 30.17 84.54
CA ALA A 516 33.95 30.54 83.21
C ALA A 516 32.83 30.25 82.18
N VAL A 517 32.15 29.08 82.24
CA VAL A 517 31.05 28.75 81.39
C VAL A 517 29.83 29.63 81.59
N ASP A 518 29.50 29.99 82.86
CA ASP A 518 28.43 30.95 83.18
C ASP A 518 28.70 32.36 82.62
N GLY A 519 29.96 32.81 82.60
CA GLY A 519 30.34 34.01 81.89
C GLY A 519 30.08 33.99 80.40
N LEU A 520 30.53 32.94 79.74
CA LEU A 520 30.36 32.76 78.32
C LEU A 520 28.87 32.60 77.91
N LEU A 521 28.07 31.91 78.74
CA LEU A 521 26.62 31.78 78.54
C LEU A 521 25.89 33.13 78.62
N LYS A 522 26.33 34.02 79.57
CA LYS A 522 25.79 35.38 79.64
C LYS A 522 26.09 36.18 78.38
N ASP A 523 27.29 36.09 77.86
CA ASP A 523 27.67 36.79 76.62
C ASP A 523 26.87 36.25 75.40
N ILE A 524 26.76 34.94 75.25
CA ILE A 524 25.94 34.33 74.24
C ILE A 524 24.45 34.74 74.32
N SER A 525 23.93 34.87 75.59
CA SER A 525 22.54 35.29 75.77
C SER A 525 22.33 36.79 75.43
N LYS A 526 23.37 37.63 75.54
CA LYS A 526 23.32 39.02 75.06
C LYS A 526 23.30 39.09 73.54
N ASP A 527 24.06 38.24 72.86
CA ASP A 527 24.11 38.21 71.42
C ASP A 527 22.81 37.57 70.78
N LEU A 528 22.19 36.63 71.47
CA LEU A 528 20.96 35.95 71.00
C LEU A 528 19.73 36.88 71.10
N LYS A 529 19.60 37.72 72.09
CA LYS A 529 18.46 38.62 72.33
C LYS A 529 18.15 39.55 71.14
N PRO A 530 19.09 40.29 70.54
CA PRO A 530 18.83 41.19 69.43
C PRO A 530 18.44 40.39 68.14
N LEU A 531 19.04 39.22 67.92
CA LEU A 531 18.73 38.39 66.78
C LEU A 531 17.32 37.82 66.88
N LEU A 532 16.87 37.38 68.03
CA LEU A 532 15.50 36.94 68.26
C LEU A 532 14.48 38.06 68.05
N LEU A 533 14.80 39.29 68.50
CA LEU A 533 13.96 40.47 68.33
C LEU A 533 13.83 40.83 66.82
N SER A 534 14.93 40.78 66.07
CA SER A 534 14.89 41.04 64.61
C SER A 534 14.12 40.00 63.89
N LEU A 535 14.22 38.74 64.26
CA LEU A 535 13.41 37.65 63.68
C LEU A 535 11.92 37.75 64.06
N GLN A 536 11.59 38.19 65.26
CA GLN A 536 10.19 38.40 65.69
C GLN A 536 9.50 39.56 64.99
N SER A 537 10.24 40.57 64.53
CA SER A 537 9.68 41.66 63.73
C SER A 537 9.39 41.33 62.31
N SER A 538 9.85 40.19 61.80
CA SER A 538 9.61 39.73 60.43
C SER A 538 8.35 38.88 60.36
N PRO A 539 7.33 39.24 59.54
CA PRO A 539 6.09 38.47 59.40
C PRO A 539 6.32 37.08 58.85
N GLN A 540 7.41 36.85 58.13
CA GLN A 540 7.77 35.56 57.54
C GLN A 540 8.41 34.58 58.55
N ALA A 541 9.00 35.06 59.58
CA ALA A 541 9.57 34.24 60.65
C ALA A 541 8.49 33.66 61.60
N ALA A 542 7.28 34.18 61.57
CA ALA A 542 6.17 33.74 62.43
C ALA A 542 5.84 32.24 62.26
N GLN A 543 6.16 31.64 61.09
CA GLN A 543 5.96 30.20 60.84
C GLN A 543 7.09 29.34 61.48
N ILE A 544 8.25 29.90 61.80
CA ILE A 544 9.41 29.18 62.33
C ILE A 544 9.49 29.28 63.84
N LEU A 545 9.00 30.35 64.41
CA LEU A 545 8.99 30.63 65.84
C LEU A 545 8.33 29.60 66.77
N PRO A 546 7.21 28.96 66.40
CA PRO A 546 6.60 27.91 67.25
C PRO A 546 7.52 26.71 67.48
N LYS A 547 8.44 26.42 66.57
CA LYS A 547 9.41 25.30 66.73
C LYS A 547 10.58 25.67 67.68
N CYS A 548 10.90 26.94 67.86
CA CYS A 548 11.94 27.41 68.79
C CYS A 548 11.43 27.62 70.23
N SER A 549 10.12 27.78 70.43
CA SER A 549 9.54 27.93 71.77
C SER A 549 9.54 26.65 72.61
N ILE A 550 9.53 25.49 71.90
CA ILE A 550 9.62 24.18 72.57
C ILE A 550 10.95 23.96 73.30
N CYS A 551 12.03 24.58 72.82
CA CYS A 551 13.33 24.54 73.52
C CYS A 551 13.40 25.39 74.83
N LYS A 552 12.49 26.36 75.01
CA LYS A 552 12.45 27.16 76.23
C LYS A 552 11.81 26.44 77.42
N THR A 553 10.92 25.54 77.21
CA THR A 553 10.22 24.80 78.28
C THR A 553 11.00 23.59 78.82
N SER A 554 12.00 23.09 78.11
CA SER A 554 12.81 21.96 78.59
C SER A 554 13.97 22.38 79.51
N ASN A 555 14.35 23.69 79.56
CA ASN A 555 15.42 24.21 80.43
C ASN A 555 14.92 24.83 81.75
N ALA A 556 13.62 24.78 82.08
CA ALA A 556 13.05 25.28 83.35
C ALA A 556 12.77 24.14 84.36
N THR A 557 13.12 22.90 84.03
CA THR A 557 12.87 21.71 84.91
C THR A 557 14.13 20.85 85.08
N SER A 558 15.34 21.45 85.22
CA SER A 558 16.51 20.69 85.68
C SER A 558 17.43 21.55 86.55
#